data_ada1c101a385850ce2fe4380d35a10fb
#
_entry.id   ada1c101a385850ce2fe4380d35a10fb
#
_cell.length_a   1.000
_cell.length_b   1.000
_cell.length_c   1.000
_cell.angle_alpha   90.00
_cell.angle_beta   90.00
_cell.angle_gamma   90.00
#
_symmetry.space_group_name_H-M   'P 1'
#
loop_
_entity.id
_entity.type
_entity.pdbx_description
1 polymer ?
#
loop_
_entity_poly.entity_id
_entity_poly.type
_entity_poly.pdbx_seq_one_letter_code
_entity_poly.pdbx_strand_id
1 'polypeptide(L)'
;MKTGLKVGAEAVVTAMVTPEMFAQFEGNIVHRAYSTVAMVYHMEWASRKIILPYLEEHEEGVGGAVSVKHIAPTAEGTMVYVKAVVTKLTPNVIVTAVEIRNESGLIGIGEVKQGIVLKETMESRLKQSMTTQESN
;
A
#
# COMPACT_ATOMS: atom_id res chain seq x y z
N MET A 1 -16.14 2.37 10.43
CA MET A 1 -15.16 3.48 10.54
C MET A 1 -15.79 4.71 11.17
N LYS A 2 -14.97 5.54 11.76
CA LYS A 2 -15.37 6.86 12.25
C LYS A 2 -15.84 7.72 11.08
N THR A 3 -16.65 8.72 11.37
CA THR A 3 -17.16 9.67 10.36
C THR A 3 -16.07 10.68 9.98
N GLY A 4 -16.20 11.26 8.79
CA GLY A 4 -15.34 12.37 8.35
C GLY A 4 -14.42 12.05 7.18
N LEU A 5 -14.16 10.76 6.88
CA LEU A 5 -13.38 10.40 5.71
C LEU A 5 -14.20 10.69 4.46
N LYS A 6 -13.58 11.33 3.47
CA LYS A 6 -14.23 11.74 2.22
C LYS A 6 -13.38 11.44 1.01
N VAL A 7 -14.03 11.28 -0.14
CA VAL A 7 -13.34 11.26 -1.44
C VAL A 7 -12.52 12.56 -1.54
N GLY A 8 -11.27 12.43 -2.01
CA GLY A 8 -10.32 13.53 -2.06
C GLY A 8 -9.36 13.60 -0.87
N ALA A 9 -9.63 12.86 0.20
CA ALA A 9 -8.67 12.76 1.32
C ALA A 9 -7.36 12.17 0.80
N GLU A 10 -6.24 12.67 1.30
CA GLU A 10 -4.93 12.29 0.80
C GLU A 10 -3.90 12.09 1.90
N ALA A 11 -2.85 11.34 1.59
CA ALA A 11 -1.66 11.22 2.43
C ALA A 11 -0.44 11.07 1.52
N VAL A 12 0.70 11.48 2.06
CA VAL A 12 1.99 11.40 1.36
C VAL A 12 2.97 10.62 2.22
N VAL A 13 3.71 9.72 1.58
CA VAL A 13 4.86 9.03 2.18
C VAL A 13 6.08 9.45 1.37
N THR A 14 7.17 9.77 2.05
CA THR A 14 8.45 10.03 1.41
C THR A 14 9.47 9.01 1.89
N ALA A 15 10.37 8.61 1.01
CA ALA A 15 11.43 7.67 1.35
C ALA A 15 12.66 7.93 0.50
N MET A 16 13.84 7.76 1.09
CA MET A 16 15.09 7.73 0.35
C MET A 16 15.33 6.29 -0.09
N VAL A 17 15.69 6.08 -1.34
CA VAL A 17 15.97 4.74 -1.86
C VAL A 17 17.23 4.19 -1.22
N THR A 18 17.11 3.07 -0.53
CA THR A 18 18.19 2.34 0.13
C THR A 18 18.37 0.97 -0.52
N PRO A 19 19.50 0.27 -0.24
CA PRO A 19 19.74 -1.06 -0.83
C PRO A 19 18.64 -2.10 -0.59
N GLU A 20 17.93 -2.03 0.54
CA GLU A 20 16.81 -2.94 0.83
C GLU A 20 15.67 -2.78 -0.16
N MET A 21 15.59 -1.63 -0.83
CA MET A 21 14.53 -1.32 -1.80
C MET A 21 14.90 -1.69 -3.23
N PHE A 22 16.08 -2.24 -3.46
CA PHE A 22 16.51 -2.65 -4.80
C PHE A 22 15.74 -3.86 -5.31
N ALA A 23 15.65 -3.95 -6.64
CA ALA A 23 15.14 -5.14 -7.28
C ALA A 23 16.11 -6.30 -7.03
N GLN A 24 15.70 -7.27 -6.21
CA GLN A 24 16.54 -8.39 -5.78
C GLN A 24 15.68 -9.59 -5.41
N PHE A 25 16.25 -10.77 -5.58
CA PHE A 25 15.61 -12.03 -5.24
C PHE A 25 16.62 -12.93 -4.54
N GLU A 26 16.24 -13.47 -3.37
CA GLU A 26 17.08 -14.36 -2.57
C GLU A 26 18.47 -13.76 -2.29
N GLY A 27 18.51 -12.44 -2.03
CA GLY A 27 19.75 -11.72 -1.71
C GLY A 27 20.58 -11.32 -2.94
N ASN A 28 20.15 -11.68 -4.15
CA ASN A 28 20.88 -11.35 -5.38
C ASN A 28 20.24 -10.12 -6.04
N ILE A 29 21.03 -9.06 -6.14
CA ILE A 29 20.57 -7.79 -6.73
C ILE A 29 20.47 -7.95 -8.25
N VAL A 30 19.28 -7.64 -8.80
CA VAL A 30 19.04 -7.61 -10.24
C VAL A 30 19.35 -6.20 -10.78
N HIS A 31 18.81 -5.18 -10.12
CA HIS A 31 19.04 -3.77 -10.43
C HIS A 31 19.27 -2.99 -9.15
N ARG A 32 20.25 -2.09 -9.15
CA ARG A 32 20.51 -1.18 -8.03
C ARG A 32 19.60 0.03 -8.12
N ALA A 33 18.31 -0.23 -8.14
CA ALA A 33 17.29 0.79 -8.33
C ALA A 33 16.04 0.43 -7.51
N TYR A 34 15.25 1.44 -7.20
CA TYR A 34 13.97 1.30 -6.50
C TYR A 34 13.10 0.27 -7.20
N SER A 35 12.74 -0.79 -6.48
CA SER A 35 11.98 -1.91 -7.06
C SER A 35 10.48 -1.64 -7.12
N THR A 36 9.79 -2.37 -8.00
CA THR A 36 8.32 -2.36 -8.02
C THR A 36 7.76 -2.88 -6.70
N VAL A 37 8.42 -3.85 -6.06
CA VAL A 37 8.01 -4.37 -4.74
C VAL A 37 8.03 -3.26 -3.69
N ALA A 38 9.12 -2.47 -3.64
CA ALA A 38 9.22 -1.34 -2.71
C ALA A 38 8.18 -0.25 -3.03
N MET A 39 7.94 -0.01 -4.32
CA MET A 39 6.92 0.94 -4.76
C MET A 39 5.53 0.53 -4.26
N VAL A 40 5.16 -0.74 -4.41
CA VAL A 40 3.88 -1.28 -3.91
C VAL A 40 3.76 -1.13 -2.39
N TYR A 41 4.84 -1.44 -1.68
CA TYR A 41 4.88 -1.26 -0.21
C TYR A 41 4.52 0.19 0.17
N HIS A 42 5.17 1.16 -0.47
CA HIS A 42 4.91 2.58 -0.19
C HIS A 42 3.53 3.03 -0.64
N MET A 43 3.00 2.47 -1.73
CA MET A 43 1.64 2.74 -2.19
C MET A 43 0.62 2.30 -1.14
N GLU A 44 0.79 1.08 -0.62
CA GLU A 44 -0.08 0.55 0.42
C GLU A 44 0.05 1.34 1.72
N TRP A 45 1.27 1.74 2.09
CA TRP A 45 1.50 2.54 3.29
C TRP A 45 0.84 3.90 3.19
N ALA A 46 1.03 4.64 2.10
CA ALA A 46 0.38 5.94 1.90
C ALA A 46 -1.15 5.83 1.97
N SER A 47 -1.70 4.79 1.33
CA SER A 47 -3.15 4.52 1.35
C SER A 47 -3.64 4.19 2.77
N ARG A 48 -2.87 3.39 3.51
CA ARG A 48 -3.18 3.03 4.90
C ARG A 48 -3.16 4.25 5.82
N LYS A 49 -2.23 5.18 5.64
CA LYS A 49 -2.16 6.41 6.45
C LYS A 49 -3.45 7.22 6.36
N ILE A 50 -4.15 7.17 5.25
CA ILE A 50 -5.42 7.86 5.09
C ILE A 50 -6.49 7.29 6.04
N ILE A 51 -6.58 5.97 6.15
CA ILE A 51 -7.64 5.31 6.92
C ILE A 51 -7.36 5.20 8.41
N LEU A 52 -6.10 5.23 8.82
CA LEU A 52 -5.72 5.02 10.23
C LEU A 52 -6.49 5.91 11.22
N PRO A 53 -6.68 7.24 10.98
CA PRO A 53 -7.42 8.07 11.92
C PRO A 53 -8.91 7.75 12.01
N TYR A 54 -9.45 6.99 11.05
CA TYR A 54 -10.88 6.70 10.95
C TYR A 54 -11.25 5.28 11.34
N LEU A 55 -10.25 4.42 11.63
CA LEU A 55 -10.52 3.07 12.12
C LEU A 55 -11.00 3.11 13.55
N GLU A 56 -12.07 2.37 13.83
CA GLU A 56 -12.48 2.10 15.20
C GLU A 56 -11.53 1.07 15.82
N GLU A 57 -11.51 0.97 17.15
CA GLU A 57 -10.59 0.10 17.87
C GLU A 57 -10.71 -1.37 17.46
N HIS A 58 -11.91 -1.80 17.11
CA HIS A 58 -12.21 -3.19 16.72
C HIS A 58 -12.10 -3.45 15.22
N GLU A 59 -11.71 -2.44 14.45
CA GLU A 59 -11.59 -2.52 12.99
C GLU A 59 -10.13 -2.58 12.54
N GLU A 60 -9.93 -3.15 11.35
CA GLU A 60 -8.63 -3.15 10.69
C GLU A 60 -8.80 -3.02 9.18
N GLY A 61 -7.84 -2.37 8.55
CA GLY A 61 -7.77 -2.31 7.10
C GLY A 61 -6.95 -3.48 6.56
N VAL A 62 -7.40 -4.05 5.45
CA VAL A 62 -6.68 -5.11 4.74
C VAL A 62 -6.55 -4.75 3.27
N GLY A 63 -5.36 -4.98 2.71
CA GLY A 63 -5.13 -4.82 1.29
C GLY A 63 -5.90 -5.88 0.50
N GLY A 64 -6.71 -5.44 -0.47
CA GLY A 64 -7.53 -6.32 -1.28
C GLY A 64 -7.06 -6.42 -2.73
N ALA A 65 -6.52 -5.32 -3.28
CA ALA A 65 -6.02 -5.29 -4.64
C ALA A 65 -5.06 -4.12 -4.83
N VAL A 66 -4.06 -4.32 -5.65
CA VAL A 66 -3.10 -3.28 -6.04
C VAL A 66 -2.85 -3.40 -7.53
N SER A 67 -2.89 -2.28 -8.23
CA SER A 67 -2.40 -2.19 -9.59
C SER A 67 -1.29 -1.14 -9.64
N VAL A 68 -0.26 -1.38 -10.42
CA VAL A 68 0.88 -0.47 -10.51
C VAL A 68 1.47 -0.50 -11.92
N LYS A 69 1.84 0.68 -12.40
CA LYS A 69 2.67 0.82 -13.57
C LYS A 69 3.94 1.56 -13.12
N HIS A 70 5.07 0.89 -13.14
CA HIS A 70 6.38 1.43 -12.81
C HIS A 70 6.97 2.03 -14.08
N ILE A 71 6.95 3.36 -14.19
CA ILE A 71 7.20 4.10 -15.44
C ILE A 71 8.68 4.39 -15.65
N ALA A 72 9.41 4.72 -14.56
CA ALA A 72 10.81 5.14 -14.67
C ALA A 72 11.61 4.69 -13.45
N PRO A 73 12.92 4.45 -13.60
CA PRO A 73 13.76 4.00 -12.48
C PRO A 73 14.16 5.15 -11.56
N THR A 74 14.55 4.79 -10.32
CA THR A 74 15.06 5.72 -9.33
C THR A 74 16.28 5.10 -8.66
N ALA A 75 17.39 5.82 -8.66
CA ALA A 75 18.65 5.34 -8.10
C ALA A 75 18.71 5.44 -6.58
N GLU A 76 19.62 4.69 -6.00
CA GLU A 76 19.98 4.77 -4.58
C GLU A 76 20.27 6.22 -4.17
N GLY A 77 19.83 6.60 -2.98
CA GLY A 77 20.09 7.95 -2.45
C GLY A 77 19.14 9.03 -2.96
N THR A 78 18.24 8.68 -3.87
CA THR A 78 17.24 9.61 -4.41
C THR A 78 15.94 9.47 -3.62
N MET A 79 15.25 10.59 -3.39
CA MET A 79 13.96 10.60 -2.68
C MET A 79 12.84 10.21 -3.61
N VAL A 80 11.89 9.44 -3.08
CA VAL A 80 10.60 9.17 -3.73
C VAL A 80 9.48 9.78 -2.89
N TYR A 81 8.45 10.26 -3.57
CA TYR A 81 7.28 10.92 -3.00
C TYR A 81 6.04 10.17 -3.48
N VAL A 82 5.32 9.58 -2.54
CA VAL A 82 4.19 8.69 -2.82
C VAL A 82 2.93 9.35 -2.28
N LYS A 83 2.03 9.76 -3.17
CA LYS A 83 0.80 10.45 -2.80
C LYS A 83 -0.41 9.58 -3.15
N ALA A 84 -1.20 9.27 -2.13
CA ALA A 84 -2.46 8.55 -2.29
C ALA A 84 -3.64 9.50 -2.09
N VAL A 85 -4.67 9.36 -2.92
CA VAL A 85 -5.90 10.16 -2.86
C VAL A 85 -7.10 9.24 -2.95
N VAL A 86 -8.06 9.38 -2.04
CA VAL A 86 -9.28 8.57 -2.06
C VAL A 86 -10.12 8.93 -3.29
N THR A 87 -10.44 7.95 -4.11
CA THR A 87 -11.27 8.10 -5.31
C THR A 87 -12.65 7.47 -5.17
N LYS A 88 -12.75 6.41 -4.35
CA LYS A 88 -14.02 5.74 -4.06
C LYS A 88 -14.07 5.37 -2.58
N LEU A 89 -15.24 5.53 -2.00
CA LEU A 89 -15.43 5.28 -0.57
C LEU A 89 -16.81 4.67 -0.34
N THR A 90 -16.81 3.50 0.29
CA THR A 90 -18.03 2.85 0.82
C THR A 90 -17.76 2.54 2.29
N PRO A 91 -18.76 2.10 3.08
CA PRO A 91 -18.51 1.76 4.47
C PRO A 91 -17.42 0.71 4.71
N ASN A 92 -17.18 -0.18 3.74
CA ASN A 92 -16.26 -1.29 3.90
C ASN A 92 -15.10 -1.32 2.90
N VAL A 93 -15.06 -0.41 1.95
CA VAL A 93 -14.05 -0.41 0.88
C VAL A 93 -13.57 1.02 0.59
N ILE A 94 -12.27 1.19 0.55
CA ILE A 94 -11.63 2.45 0.18
C ILE A 94 -10.70 2.18 -1.01
N VAL A 95 -10.88 2.96 -2.08
CA VAL A 95 -9.99 2.91 -3.25
C VAL A 95 -9.22 4.22 -3.32
N THR A 96 -7.91 4.11 -3.48
CA THR A 96 -7.02 5.27 -3.64
C THR A 96 -6.32 5.21 -4.99
N ALA A 97 -6.20 6.37 -5.64
CA ALA A 97 -5.29 6.55 -6.76
C ALA A 97 -3.95 7.00 -6.18
N VAL A 98 -2.85 6.44 -6.67
CA VAL A 98 -1.53 6.72 -6.14
C VAL A 98 -0.59 7.18 -7.25
N GLU A 99 0.13 8.28 -7.00
CA GLU A 99 1.19 8.76 -7.86
C GLU A 99 2.50 8.67 -7.11
N ILE A 100 3.54 8.21 -7.79
CA ILE A 100 4.89 8.13 -7.25
C ILE A 100 5.81 8.98 -8.11
N ARG A 101 6.55 9.89 -7.48
CA ARG A 101 7.46 10.82 -8.15
C ARG A 101 8.84 10.78 -7.53
N ASN A 102 9.83 11.13 -8.34
CA ASN A 102 11.15 11.53 -7.87
C ASN A 102 11.44 12.94 -8.37
N GLU A 103 12.66 13.42 -8.20
CA GLU A 103 13.04 14.79 -8.64
C GLU A 103 12.90 14.98 -10.14
N SER A 104 13.00 13.91 -10.92
CA SER A 104 12.90 13.99 -12.39
C SER A 104 11.45 13.94 -12.90
N GLY A 105 10.50 13.63 -12.05
CA GLY A 105 9.08 13.59 -12.42
C GLY A 105 8.37 12.32 -11.99
N LEU A 106 7.33 11.97 -12.74
CA LEU A 106 6.47 10.80 -12.44
C LEU A 106 7.23 9.50 -12.73
N ILE A 107 7.30 8.61 -11.72
CA ILE A 107 7.97 7.31 -11.85
C ILE A 107 7.01 6.14 -11.72
N GLY A 108 5.81 6.35 -11.23
CA GLY A 108 4.82 5.31 -11.10
C GLY A 108 3.42 5.84 -10.87
N ILE A 109 2.44 5.05 -11.26
CA ILE A 109 1.03 5.30 -11.00
C ILE A 109 0.35 3.99 -10.67
N GLY A 110 -0.70 4.05 -9.88
CA GLY A 110 -1.48 2.86 -9.58
C GLY A 110 -2.67 3.13 -8.72
N GLU A 111 -3.23 2.06 -8.21
CA GLU A 111 -4.45 2.09 -7.42
C GLU A 111 -4.35 1.05 -6.31
N VAL A 112 -4.83 1.40 -5.14
CA VAL A 112 -4.88 0.48 -3.99
C VAL A 112 -6.33 0.39 -3.52
N LYS A 113 -6.78 -0.83 -3.32
CA LYS A 113 -8.10 -1.12 -2.75
C LYS A 113 -7.90 -1.74 -1.37
N GLN A 114 -8.49 -1.13 -0.36
CA GLN A 114 -8.47 -1.62 1.00
C GLN A 114 -9.88 -2.00 1.44
N GLY A 115 -9.99 -3.12 2.15
CA GLY A 115 -11.22 -3.49 2.83
C GLY A 115 -11.12 -3.14 4.31
N ILE A 116 -12.26 -2.79 4.93
CA ILE A 116 -12.35 -2.61 6.38
C ILE A 116 -13.04 -3.83 6.95
N VAL A 117 -12.38 -4.49 7.88
CA VAL A 117 -12.88 -5.72 8.51
C VAL A 117 -12.84 -5.61 10.02
N LEU A 118 -13.60 -6.42 10.70
CA LEU A 118 -13.50 -6.57 12.15
C LEU A 118 -12.30 -7.43 12.48
N LYS A 119 -11.50 -7.03 13.47
CA LYS A 119 -10.33 -7.81 13.93
C LYS A 119 -10.73 -9.24 14.31
N GLU A 120 -11.85 -9.40 14.98
CA GLU A 120 -12.37 -10.70 15.37
C GLU A 120 -12.68 -11.59 14.16
N THR A 121 -13.29 -11.02 13.13
CA THR A 121 -13.59 -11.75 11.89
C THR A 121 -12.30 -12.20 11.20
N MET A 122 -11.30 -11.35 11.18
CA MET A 122 -9.98 -11.67 10.60
C MET A 122 -9.32 -12.82 11.35
N GLU A 123 -9.34 -12.79 12.68
CA GLU A 123 -8.81 -13.87 13.53
C GLU A 123 -9.51 -15.21 13.23
N SER A 124 -10.85 -15.18 13.12
CA SER A 124 -11.63 -16.38 12.81
C SER A 124 -11.27 -16.96 11.44
N ARG A 125 -11.11 -16.09 10.44
CA ARG A 125 -10.73 -16.52 9.09
C ARG A 125 -9.32 -17.10 9.05
N LEU A 126 -8.39 -16.52 9.81
CA LEU A 126 -7.03 -17.04 9.90
C LEU A 126 -7.00 -18.43 10.54
N LYS A 127 -7.73 -18.63 11.62
CA LYS A 127 -7.87 -19.95 12.27
C LYS A 127 -8.49 -20.97 11.33
N GLN A 128 -9.54 -20.59 10.62
CA GLN A 128 -10.22 -21.45 9.65
C GLN A 128 -9.27 -21.84 8.52
N SER A 129 -8.45 -20.91 8.03
CA SER A 129 -7.43 -21.16 7.01
C SER A 129 -6.43 -22.22 7.47
N MET A 130 -5.96 -22.13 8.72
CA MET A 130 -5.04 -23.11 9.31
C MET A 130 -5.68 -24.50 9.41
N THR A 131 -6.91 -24.58 9.91
CA THR A 131 -7.65 -25.83 10.05
C THR A 131 -7.85 -26.50 8.69
N THR A 132 -8.20 -25.72 7.66
CA THR A 132 -8.36 -26.22 6.31
C THR A 132 -7.04 -26.79 5.75
N GLN A 133 -5.91 -26.12 6.03
CA GLN A 133 -4.59 -26.61 5.61
C GLN A 133 -4.20 -27.90 6.34
N GLU A 134 -4.50 -27.99 7.65
CA GLU A 134 -4.20 -29.17 8.45
C GLU A 134 -5.00 -30.37 8.02
N SER A 135 -6.23 -30.19 7.54
CA SER A 135 -7.10 -31.28 7.11
C SER A 135 -6.77 -31.81 5.72
N ASN A 136 -5.89 -31.18 5.01
CA ASN A 136 -5.39 -31.62 3.69
C ASN A 136 -4.06 -32.37 3.84
#